data_16385d0e486becf41ad3c53912f47e72
#
_entry.id   16385d0e486becf41ad3c53912f47e72
#
_cell.length_a   1.000
_cell.length_b   1.000
_cell.length_c   1.000
_cell.angle_alpha   90.00
_cell.angle_beta   90.00
_cell.angle_gamma   90.00
#
_symmetry.space_group_name_H-M   'P 1'
#
loop_
_entity.id
_entity.type
_entity.pdbx_description
1 polymer ?
#
loop_
_entity_poly.entity_id
_entity_poly.type
_entity_poly.pdbx_seq_one_letter_code
_entity_poly.pdbx_strand_id
1 'polypeptide(L)'
;MYLIQSSNVYKQTELSISDNTYQCSPVKGNIGSLPTLFNGDGSFNHEANSYLFYQKAVKDAKDLNPCSRALYAYYQFLEDEKLAWDAFPPVKRLKPTYLFRSHLLKQIKKGDLAHSTASVRMNQIVNYYKWLMHDGYLKIKNEKEAPFKMEFVSVQSTGMLAHVSPTFTVETSDLRIKVPKGPDSSNIRPLTPLSQESLSILTQYLPKASEELRLQVLISLDTGMRIQEIATLSTKAIDTATPVAESKHRFELSLSPQATGVMTKYLKSRQVEISGELLSTLNEYRVSERRIKRVNKLDQKLEALPETAGTLKKEALERLELSERYEPLFVSEQGNPVTAKSIEARWTELRAEIKQTHPTFTHRFHDLRSTYGTYRLNDMLEAGLSSSESLGLLMGWMGHRNESTTWKYLRYLKRKEVFKVKFGILDGIMHEALGGENE
;
A
#
# COMPACT_ATOMS: atom_id res chain seq x y z
N MET A 1 15.17 10.43 -20.60
CA MET A 1 14.35 10.88 -19.44
C MET A 1 14.99 10.55 -18.09
N TYR A 2 14.87 11.46 -17.10
CA TYR A 2 15.33 11.22 -15.73
C TYR A 2 14.19 11.53 -14.76
N LEU A 3 14.07 10.74 -13.70
CA LEU A 3 13.12 10.93 -12.60
C LEU A 3 13.90 11.08 -11.30
N ILE A 4 13.93 12.27 -10.76
CA ILE A 4 14.73 12.65 -9.58
C ILE A 4 13.76 13.03 -8.45
N GLN A 5 14.10 12.72 -7.21
CA GLN A 5 13.30 13.12 -6.04
C GLN A 5 13.86 14.44 -5.50
N SER A 6 13.17 15.54 -5.76
CA SER A 6 13.48 16.82 -5.12
C SER A 6 13.02 16.83 -3.67
N SER A 7 13.81 17.41 -2.77
CA SER A 7 13.48 17.54 -1.35
C SER A 7 13.05 18.97 -1.02
N ASN A 8 12.10 19.12 -0.09
CA ASN A 8 11.65 20.43 0.42
C ASN A 8 11.24 21.42 -0.68
N VAL A 9 10.26 21.05 -1.48
CA VAL A 9 9.65 21.94 -2.48
C VAL A 9 8.66 22.88 -1.79
N TYR A 10 8.68 24.16 -2.16
CA TYR A 10 7.85 25.21 -1.58
C TYR A 10 6.81 25.72 -2.56
N LYS A 11 5.65 26.14 -2.06
CA LYS A 11 4.59 26.75 -2.89
C LYS A 11 4.97 28.15 -3.34
N GLN A 12 5.77 28.85 -2.55
CA GLN A 12 6.18 30.22 -2.83
C GLN A 12 7.64 30.40 -2.46
N THR A 13 8.41 30.94 -3.38
CA THR A 13 9.82 31.30 -3.21
C THR A 13 10.02 32.73 -3.67
N GLU A 14 10.88 33.47 -2.99
CA GLU A 14 11.36 34.76 -3.43
C GLU A 14 12.71 34.61 -4.12
N LEU A 15 12.85 35.26 -5.27
CA LEU A 15 14.10 35.33 -6.00
C LEU A 15 14.76 36.69 -5.68
N SER A 16 15.89 36.67 -5.02
CA SER A 16 16.73 37.83 -4.81
C SER A 16 17.99 37.74 -5.68
N ILE A 17 18.43 38.86 -6.18
CA ILE A 17 19.66 38.98 -6.99
C ILE A 17 20.65 39.79 -6.16
N SER A 18 21.76 39.19 -5.75
CA SER A 18 22.87 39.87 -5.12
C SER A 18 24.18 39.44 -5.78
N ASP A 19 25.05 40.41 -6.10
CA ASP A 19 26.39 40.16 -6.64
C ASP A 19 26.42 39.19 -7.85
N ASN A 20 25.50 39.37 -8.80
CA ASN A 20 25.34 38.51 -9.98
C ASN A 20 24.98 37.04 -9.66
N THR A 21 24.57 36.73 -8.43
CA THR A 21 24.08 35.42 -8.03
C THR A 21 22.58 35.46 -7.74
N TYR A 22 21.87 34.44 -8.23
CA TYR A 22 20.46 34.25 -7.92
C TYR A 22 20.31 33.47 -6.61
N GLN A 23 19.69 34.08 -5.61
CA GLN A 23 19.32 33.38 -4.37
C GLN A 23 17.83 33.16 -4.35
N CYS A 24 17.45 31.91 -4.18
CA CYS A 24 16.06 31.49 -4.06
C CYS A 24 15.73 31.17 -2.59
N SER A 25 14.98 32.04 -1.93
CA SER A 25 14.62 31.90 -0.54
C SER A 25 13.19 31.37 -0.40
N PRO A 26 12.97 30.29 0.33
CA PRO A 26 11.63 29.77 0.56
C PRO A 26 10.84 30.70 1.47
N VAL A 27 9.66 31.13 1.03
CA VAL A 27 8.81 32.08 1.79
C VAL A 27 7.69 31.33 2.51
N LYS A 28 7.00 30.40 1.84
CA LYS A 28 5.80 29.79 2.40
C LYS A 28 5.45 28.43 1.79
N GLY A 29 4.86 27.57 2.63
CA GLY A 29 4.17 26.37 2.17
C GLY A 29 5.09 25.26 1.69
N ASN A 30 5.98 24.74 2.55
CA ASN A 30 6.72 23.50 2.27
C ASN A 30 5.77 22.33 1.99
N ILE A 31 5.79 21.78 0.77
CA ILE A 31 4.98 20.62 0.36
C ILE A 31 5.74 19.29 0.49
N GLY A 32 7.00 19.35 0.91
CA GLY A 32 7.87 18.18 1.07
C GLY A 32 8.54 17.75 -0.23
N SER A 33 8.89 16.48 -0.29
CA SER A 33 9.57 15.91 -1.45
C SER A 33 8.63 15.74 -2.65
N LEU A 34 9.13 16.07 -3.84
CA LEU A 34 8.39 16.00 -5.10
C LEU A 34 9.21 15.19 -6.13
N PRO A 35 8.63 14.13 -6.75
CA PRO A 35 9.24 13.52 -7.91
C PRO A 35 9.26 14.53 -9.07
N THR A 36 10.42 14.72 -9.67
CA THR A 36 10.65 15.73 -10.72
C THR A 36 11.19 15.05 -11.97
N LEU A 37 10.58 15.32 -13.12
CA LEU A 37 10.97 14.77 -14.41
C LEU A 37 11.86 15.75 -15.18
N PHE A 38 12.94 15.22 -15.78
CA PHE A 38 13.78 15.91 -16.74
C PHE A 38 13.78 15.12 -18.04
N ASN A 39 13.79 15.84 -19.16
CA ASN A 39 13.90 15.25 -20.50
C ASN A 39 15.28 14.60 -20.69
N GLY A 40 15.47 13.83 -21.75
CA GLY A 40 16.73 13.14 -22.03
C GLY A 40 17.94 14.07 -22.23
N ASP A 41 17.69 15.30 -22.66
CA ASP A 41 18.68 16.38 -22.78
C ASP A 41 18.98 17.10 -21.45
N GLY A 42 18.33 16.71 -20.36
CA GLY A 42 18.46 17.34 -19.04
C GLY A 42 17.58 18.56 -18.82
N SER A 43 16.79 18.99 -19.80
CA SER A 43 15.83 20.08 -19.63
C SER A 43 14.67 19.71 -18.72
N PHE A 44 14.11 20.71 -18.03
CA PHE A 44 12.97 20.50 -17.10
C PHE A 44 11.69 20.24 -17.88
N ASN A 45 10.99 19.14 -17.55
CA ASN A 45 9.70 18.82 -18.17
C ASN A 45 8.56 19.60 -17.50
N HIS A 46 8.18 20.71 -18.10
CA HIS A 46 7.26 21.68 -17.50
C HIS A 46 5.89 21.11 -17.19
N GLU A 47 5.26 20.48 -18.17
CA GLU A 47 3.88 20.02 -18.08
C GLU A 47 3.73 18.88 -17.06
N ALA A 48 4.64 17.91 -17.11
CA ALA A 48 4.63 16.78 -16.16
C ALA A 48 4.88 17.25 -14.73
N ASN A 49 5.85 18.16 -14.53
CA ASN A 49 6.18 18.67 -13.20
C ASN A 49 5.09 19.59 -12.65
N SER A 50 4.46 20.42 -13.47
CA SER A 50 3.29 21.22 -13.08
C SER A 50 2.14 20.35 -12.60
N TYR A 51 1.88 19.23 -13.29
CA TYR A 51 0.86 18.28 -12.85
C TYR A 51 1.23 17.59 -11.54
N LEU A 52 2.48 17.14 -11.37
CA LEU A 52 2.95 16.54 -10.12
C LEU A 52 2.86 17.53 -8.95
N PHE A 53 3.23 18.78 -9.20
CA PHE A 53 3.07 19.86 -8.22
C PHE A 53 1.59 20.07 -7.86
N TYR A 54 0.69 20.14 -8.84
CA TYR A 54 -0.75 20.25 -8.62
C TYR A 54 -1.29 19.10 -7.77
N GLN A 55 -0.89 17.85 -8.10
CA GLN A 55 -1.31 16.69 -7.32
C GLN A 55 -0.85 16.77 -5.86
N LYS A 56 0.37 17.27 -5.62
CA LYS A 56 0.94 17.40 -4.28
C LYS A 56 0.40 18.61 -3.51
N ALA A 57 0.42 19.78 -4.15
CA ALA A 57 0.16 21.05 -3.50
C ALA A 57 -1.33 21.41 -3.38
N VAL A 58 -2.16 20.95 -4.34
CA VAL A 58 -3.59 21.27 -4.42
C VAL A 58 -4.46 20.08 -4.02
N LYS A 59 -4.13 18.87 -4.51
CA LYS A 59 -4.91 17.65 -4.21
C LYS A 59 -4.45 16.93 -2.94
N ASP A 60 -3.38 17.38 -2.31
CA ASP A 60 -2.76 16.78 -1.11
C ASP A 60 -2.49 15.26 -1.28
N ALA A 61 -2.05 14.86 -2.47
CA ALA A 61 -1.75 13.48 -2.76
C ALA A 61 -0.55 13.01 -1.92
N LYS A 62 -0.76 12.01 -1.06
CA LYS A 62 0.27 11.47 -0.16
C LYS A 62 1.32 10.62 -0.87
N ASP A 63 0.93 9.92 -1.93
CA ASP A 63 1.82 9.08 -2.74
C ASP A 63 1.73 9.44 -4.21
N LEU A 64 2.79 10.01 -4.75
CA LEU A 64 2.92 10.36 -6.17
C LEU A 64 3.64 9.30 -7.01
N ASN A 65 4.14 8.20 -6.41
CA ASN A 65 4.88 7.18 -7.15
C ASN A 65 4.11 6.57 -8.33
N PRO A 66 2.81 6.23 -8.20
CA PRO A 66 2.06 5.71 -9.34
C PRO A 66 1.96 6.71 -10.49
N CYS A 67 1.78 7.99 -10.16
CA CYS A 67 1.66 9.08 -11.12
C CYS A 67 3.00 9.38 -11.79
N SER A 68 4.05 9.64 -11.01
CA SER A 68 5.37 9.98 -11.54
C SER A 68 6.00 8.87 -12.39
N ARG A 69 5.83 7.60 -11.98
CA ARG A 69 6.29 6.46 -12.78
C ARG A 69 5.48 6.26 -14.07
N ALA A 70 4.19 6.60 -14.06
CA ALA A 70 3.38 6.56 -15.27
C ALA A 70 3.81 7.66 -16.25
N LEU A 71 4.01 8.89 -15.78
CA LEU A 71 4.51 10.00 -16.59
C LEU A 71 5.92 9.72 -17.11
N TYR A 72 6.83 9.23 -16.26
CA TYR A 72 8.17 8.82 -16.70
C TYR A 72 8.11 7.82 -17.84
N ALA A 73 7.33 6.75 -17.69
CA ALA A 73 7.20 5.71 -18.73
C ALA A 73 6.57 6.26 -20.02
N TYR A 74 5.65 7.22 -19.90
CA TYR A 74 5.00 7.84 -21.05
C TYR A 74 5.95 8.77 -21.80
N TYR A 75 6.62 9.69 -21.11
CA TYR A 75 7.55 10.60 -21.73
C TYR A 75 8.80 9.91 -22.29
N GLN A 76 9.29 8.84 -21.62
CA GLN A 76 10.33 7.98 -22.18
C GLN A 76 9.87 7.37 -23.51
N PHE A 77 8.64 6.83 -23.57
CA PHE A 77 8.06 6.31 -24.80
C PHE A 77 7.95 7.39 -25.90
N LEU A 78 7.56 8.62 -25.54
CA LEU A 78 7.48 9.72 -26.50
C LEU A 78 8.86 10.09 -27.07
N GLU A 79 9.91 10.13 -26.24
CA GLU A 79 11.28 10.35 -26.68
C GLU A 79 11.76 9.24 -27.65
N ASP A 80 11.56 7.98 -27.26
CA ASP A 80 11.98 6.81 -28.03
C ASP A 80 11.32 6.77 -29.42
N GLU A 81 10.02 7.13 -29.50
CA GLU A 81 9.23 7.15 -30.73
C GLU A 81 9.24 8.52 -31.45
N LYS A 82 9.96 9.52 -30.91
CA LYS A 82 10.03 10.90 -31.41
C LYS A 82 8.66 11.55 -31.59
N LEU A 83 7.78 11.40 -30.62
CA LEU A 83 6.41 11.92 -30.62
C LEU A 83 6.31 13.16 -29.72
N ALA A 84 5.52 14.15 -30.16
CA ALA A 84 5.16 15.28 -29.30
C ALA A 84 3.96 14.92 -28.42
N TRP A 85 3.94 15.35 -27.17
CA TRP A 85 2.89 15.05 -26.20
C TRP A 85 1.54 15.71 -26.54
N ASP A 86 1.56 16.83 -27.28
CA ASP A 86 0.42 17.68 -27.65
C ASP A 86 -0.04 17.51 -29.10
N ALA A 87 0.60 16.66 -29.90
CA ALA A 87 0.25 16.42 -31.29
C ALA A 87 -0.80 15.30 -31.43
N PHE A 88 -2.03 15.68 -31.77
CA PHE A 88 -3.14 14.74 -31.93
C PHE A 88 -3.69 14.73 -33.36
N PRO A 89 -3.12 13.91 -34.26
CA PRO A 89 -3.67 13.75 -35.60
C PRO A 89 -5.10 13.22 -35.56
N PRO A 90 -5.95 13.51 -36.59
CA PRO A 90 -7.34 13.05 -36.64
C PRO A 90 -7.49 11.52 -36.57
N VAL A 91 -6.47 10.81 -37.04
CA VAL A 91 -6.45 9.35 -37.08
C VAL A 91 -6.12 8.81 -35.67
N LYS A 92 -7.11 8.22 -35.02
CA LYS A 92 -7.06 7.71 -33.66
C LYS A 92 -5.80 6.89 -33.33
N ARG A 93 -5.45 5.92 -34.20
CA ARG A 93 -4.30 5.02 -33.99
C ARG A 93 -2.93 5.70 -34.04
N LEU A 94 -2.84 6.91 -34.57
CA LEU A 94 -1.59 7.67 -34.67
C LEU A 94 -1.37 8.64 -33.51
N LYS A 95 -2.35 8.78 -32.62
CA LYS A 95 -2.24 9.65 -31.44
C LYS A 95 -1.27 9.07 -30.42
N PRO A 96 -0.43 9.88 -29.76
CA PRO A 96 0.54 9.44 -28.76
C PRO A 96 -0.08 8.56 -27.66
N THR A 97 -1.27 8.90 -27.20
CA THR A 97 -1.99 8.17 -26.15
C THR A 97 -2.40 6.75 -26.57
N TYR A 98 -2.83 6.56 -27.83
CA TYR A 98 -3.19 5.23 -28.36
C TYR A 98 -1.95 4.40 -28.72
N LEU A 99 -0.90 5.05 -29.20
CA LEU A 99 0.39 4.41 -29.45
C LEU A 99 0.99 3.91 -28.13
N PHE A 100 0.97 4.73 -27.08
CA PHE A 100 1.41 4.31 -25.75
C PHE A 100 0.57 3.15 -25.19
N ARG A 101 -0.76 3.20 -25.33
CA ARG A 101 -1.62 2.06 -24.98
C ARG A 101 -1.19 0.78 -25.70
N SER A 102 -0.90 0.87 -26.99
CA SER A 102 -0.45 -0.27 -27.80
C SER A 102 0.93 -0.78 -27.34
N HIS A 103 1.83 0.13 -26.98
CA HIS A 103 3.13 -0.19 -26.38
C HIS A 103 2.96 -0.97 -25.05
N LEU A 104 2.12 -0.49 -24.13
CA LEU A 104 1.83 -1.20 -22.87
C LEU A 104 1.24 -2.60 -23.13
N LEU A 105 0.34 -2.75 -24.10
CA LEU A 105 -0.22 -4.05 -24.46
C LEU A 105 0.83 -5.00 -25.04
N LYS A 106 1.80 -4.50 -25.81
CA LYS A 106 2.95 -5.30 -26.28
C LYS A 106 3.82 -5.77 -25.13
N GLN A 107 4.12 -4.90 -24.14
CA GLN A 107 4.87 -5.28 -22.93
C GLN A 107 4.14 -6.36 -22.11
N ILE A 108 2.81 -6.26 -21.98
CA ILE A 108 2.00 -7.30 -21.33
C ILE A 108 2.14 -8.64 -22.06
N LYS A 109 2.03 -8.66 -23.40
CA LYS A 109 2.15 -9.89 -24.20
C LYS A 109 3.54 -10.54 -24.07
N LYS A 110 4.61 -9.74 -23.91
CA LYS A 110 5.96 -10.22 -23.67
C LYS A 110 6.19 -10.73 -22.24
N GLY A 111 5.28 -10.44 -21.30
CA GLY A 111 5.44 -10.76 -19.88
C GLY A 111 6.25 -9.74 -19.09
N ASP A 112 6.70 -8.64 -19.72
CA ASP A 112 7.52 -7.59 -19.08
C ASP A 112 6.70 -6.70 -18.14
N LEU A 113 5.37 -6.64 -18.31
CA LEU A 113 4.48 -5.77 -17.58
C LEU A 113 3.18 -6.46 -17.18
N ALA A 114 2.83 -6.38 -15.90
CA ALA A 114 1.56 -6.88 -15.40
C ALA A 114 0.38 -6.04 -15.89
N HIS A 115 -0.76 -6.66 -16.20
CA HIS A 115 -2.00 -6.00 -16.63
C HIS A 115 -2.45 -4.89 -15.66
N SER A 116 -2.34 -5.14 -14.34
CA SER A 116 -2.71 -4.17 -13.31
C SER A 116 -1.83 -2.92 -13.37
N THR A 117 -0.52 -3.10 -13.56
CA THR A 117 0.42 -1.98 -13.68
C THR A 117 0.16 -1.17 -14.94
N ALA A 118 -0.09 -1.82 -16.07
CA ALA A 118 -0.43 -1.16 -17.33
C ALA A 118 -1.74 -0.36 -17.20
N SER A 119 -2.76 -0.95 -16.56
CA SER A 119 -4.04 -0.27 -16.31
C SER A 119 -3.85 0.97 -15.44
N VAL A 120 -3.05 0.89 -14.36
CA VAL A 120 -2.73 2.05 -13.50
C VAL A 120 -1.99 3.12 -14.30
N ARG A 121 -0.93 2.75 -15.06
CA ARG A 121 -0.20 3.71 -15.90
C ARG A 121 -1.13 4.43 -16.87
N MET A 122 -1.99 3.69 -17.58
CA MET A 122 -2.90 4.29 -18.56
C MET A 122 -3.91 5.23 -17.90
N ASN A 123 -4.46 4.86 -16.73
CA ASN A 123 -5.37 5.73 -15.98
C ASN A 123 -4.69 7.02 -15.52
N GLN A 124 -3.42 6.96 -15.10
CA GLN A 124 -2.67 8.16 -14.72
C GLN A 124 -2.46 9.09 -15.91
N ILE A 125 -2.19 8.55 -17.11
CA ILE A 125 -2.06 9.36 -18.34
C ILE A 125 -3.40 9.99 -18.75
N VAL A 126 -4.51 9.26 -18.63
CA VAL A 126 -5.86 9.83 -18.86
C VAL A 126 -6.13 11.00 -17.90
N ASN A 127 -5.83 10.83 -16.60
CA ASN A 127 -6.01 11.90 -15.60
C ASN A 127 -5.09 13.10 -15.86
N TYR A 128 -3.86 12.85 -16.32
CA TYR A 128 -2.93 13.88 -16.71
C TYR A 128 -3.47 14.73 -17.87
N TYR A 129 -3.95 14.11 -18.93
CA TYR A 129 -4.54 14.84 -20.07
C TYR A 129 -5.86 15.53 -19.72
N LYS A 130 -6.68 14.96 -18.83
CA LYS A 130 -7.86 15.66 -18.29
C LYS A 130 -7.46 16.96 -17.60
N TRP A 131 -6.41 16.93 -16.82
CA TRP A 131 -5.89 18.10 -16.14
C TRP A 131 -5.31 19.12 -17.14
N LEU A 132 -4.50 18.68 -18.10
CA LEU A 132 -3.95 19.57 -19.15
C LEU A 132 -5.04 20.32 -19.93
N MET A 133 -6.14 19.63 -20.23
CA MET A 133 -7.30 20.25 -20.89
C MET A 133 -8.03 21.23 -19.98
N HIS A 134 -8.22 20.85 -18.71
CA HIS A 134 -8.94 21.69 -17.73
C HIS A 134 -8.16 22.96 -17.41
N ASP A 135 -6.86 22.87 -17.19
CA ASP A 135 -6.01 24.00 -16.80
C ASP A 135 -5.48 24.80 -18.00
N GLY A 136 -5.91 24.47 -19.23
CA GLY A 136 -5.64 25.26 -20.44
C GLY A 136 -4.25 25.05 -21.07
N TYR A 137 -3.45 24.09 -20.58
CA TYR A 137 -2.20 23.69 -21.22
C TYR A 137 -2.42 23.06 -22.60
N LEU A 138 -3.53 22.32 -22.76
CA LEU A 138 -3.92 21.71 -24.01
C LEU A 138 -5.28 22.24 -24.46
N LYS A 139 -5.29 22.96 -25.59
CA LYS A 139 -6.50 23.49 -26.20
C LYS A 139 -6.94 22.57 -27.34
N ILE A 140 -8.15 22.02 -27.24
CA ILE A 140 -8.72 21.15 -28.26
C ILE A 140 -9.71 21.96 -29.08
N LYS A 141 -9.50 22.02 -30.42
CA LYS A 141 -10.37 22.74 -31.34
C LYS A 141 -11.60 21.92 -31.74
N ASN A 142 -11.45 20.61 -31.84
CA ASN A 142 -12.53 19.70 -32.19
C ASN A 142 -12.32 18.31 -31.55
N GLU A 143 -13.39 17.55 -31.45
CA GLU A 143 -13.41 16.23 -30.81
C GLU A 143 -12.44 15.21 -31.48
N LYS A 144 -12.15 15.37 -32.79
CA LYS A 144 -11.23 14.49 -33.52
C LYS A 144 -9.77 14.68 -33.08
N GLU A 145 -9.43 15.85 -32.54
CA GLU A 145 -8.10 16.20 -32.03
C GLU A 145 -7.95 15.91 -30.53
N ALA A 146 -8.99 15.45 -29.86
CA ALA A 146 -8.92 15.08 -28.46
C ALA A 146 -7.94 13.91 -28.22
N PRO A 147 -7.18 13.89 -27.12
CA PRO A 147 -6.21 12.83 -26.80
C PRO A 147 -6.85 11.43 -26.67
N PHE A 148 -8.12 11.36 -26.30
CA PHE A 148 -8.93 10.14 -26.20
C PHE A 148 -10.42 10.48 -26.24
N LYS A 149 -11.25 9.45 -26.34
CA LYS A 149 -12.71 9.60 -26.26
C LYS A 149 -13.21 9.12 -24.91
N MET A 150 -14.18 9.87 -24.34
CA MET A 150 -14.87 9.43 -23.12
C MET A 150 -16.02 8.48 -23.48
N GLU A 151 -16.17 7.44 -22.69
CA GLU A 151 -17.21 6.42 -22.82
C GLU A 151 -17.91 6.23 -21.48
N PHE A 152 -19.21 5.95 -21.52
CA PHE A 152 -19.99 5.58 -20.35
C PHE A 152 -20.12 4.06 -20.29
N VAL A 153 -19.69 3.47 -19.18
CA VAL A 153 -19.77 2.03 -18.97
C VAL A 153 -20.65 1.77 -17.75
N SER A 154 -21.72 0.99 -17.96
CA SER A 154 -22.55 0.51 -16.86
C SER A 154 -21.80 -0.55 -16.06
N VAL A 155 -21.64 -0.32 -14.76
CA VAL A 155 -21.03 -1.25 -13.83
C VAL A 155 -22.13 -1.81 -12.93
N GLN A 156 -22.34 -3.13 -13.01
CA GLN A 156 -23.19 -3.82 -12.06
C GLN A 156 -22.40 -4.13 -10.79
N SER A 157 -23.02 -3.95 -9.65
CA SER A 157 -22.46 -4.38 -8.37
C SER A 157 -22.32 -5.91 -8.37
N THR A 158 -21.14 -6.40 -7.98
CA THR A 158 -20.88 -7.83 -7.83
C THR A 158 -20.80 -8.18 -6.35
N GLY A 159 -21.94 -8.27 -5.68
CA GLY A 159 -22.05 -8.64 -4.28
C GLY A 159 -23.25 -9.57 -4.05
N MET A 160 -23.45 -10.05 -2.84
CA MET A 160 -24.61 -10.87 -2.46
C MET A 160 -25.94 -10.16 -2.72
N LEU A 161 -25.94 -8.82 -2.73
CA LEU A 161 -27.09 -7.96 -3.03
C LEU A 161 -27.04 -7.39 -4.46
N ALA A 162 -26.31 -8.03 -5.37
CA ALA A 162 -26.15 -7.53 -6.76
C ALA A 162 -27.49 -7.41 -7.51
N HIS A 163 -28.48 -8.21 -7.17
CA HIS A 163 -29.83 -8.16 -7.73
C HIS A 163 -30.68 -6.99 -7.24
N VAL A 164 -30.32 -6.38 -6.10
CA VAL A 164 -31.00 -5.21 -5.52
C VAL A 164 -30.15 -3.92 -5.66
N SER A 165 -28.87 -4.07 -6.03
CA SER A 165 -27.94 -2.94 -6.14
C SER A 165 -28.16 -2.18 -7.44
N PRO A 166 -28.25 -0.83 -7.39
CA PRO A 166 -28.41 -0.04 -8.59
C PRO A 166 -27.21 -0.19 -9.53
N THR A 167 -27.48 -0.19 -10.84
CA THR A 167 -26.45 -0.06 -11.86
C THR A 167 -25.87 1.34 -11.82
N PHE A 168 -24.54 1.42 -11.69
CA PHE A 168 -23.85 2.71 -11.74
C PHE A 168 -23.22 2.89 -13.13
N THR A 169 -23.49 4.03 -13.75
CA THR A 169 -22.79 4.41 -14.97
C THR A 169 -21.52 5.14 -14.59
N VAL A 170 -20.38 4.61 -15.01
CA VAL A 170 -19.06 5.18 -14.76
C VAL A 170 -18.50 5.73 -16.05
N GLU A 171 -18.13 7.01 -16.02
CA GLU A 171 -17.40 7.62 -17.12
C GLU A 171 -15.96 7.09 -17.16
N THR A 172 -15.53 6.58 -18.31
CA THR A 172 -14.18 6.07 -18.52
C THR A 172 -13.68 6.49 -19.90
N SER A 173 -12.38 6.30 -20.16
CA SER A 173 -11.83 6.53 -21.50
C SER A 173 -11.77 5.22 -22.31
N ASP A 174 -11.82 5.34 -23.62
CA ASP A 174 -11.62 4.23 -24.56
C ASP A 174 -10.17 3.70 -24.56
N LEU A 175 -9.26 4.38 -23.88
CA LEU A 175 -7.88 3.92 -23.62
C LEU A 175 -7.79 2.87 -22.51
N ARG A 176 -8.87 2.58 -21.80
CA ARG A 176 -8.88 1.65 -20.67
C ARG A 176 -8.25 0.29 -21.06
N ILE A 177 -7.28 -0.15 -20.29
CA ILE A 177 -6.72 -1.49 -20.37
C ILE A 177 -7.53 -2.39 -19.42
N LYS A 178 -8.30 -3.31 -20.01
CA LYS A 178 -9.06 -4.29 -19.22
C LYS A 178 -8.07 -5.26 -18.59
N VAL A 179 -8.14 -5.40 -17.27
CA VAL A 179 -7.42 -6.46 -16.59
C VAL A 179 -8.27 -7.72 -16.69
N PRO A 180 -7.74 -8.82 -17.24
CA PRO A 180 -8.50 -10.05 -17.38
C PRO A 180 -9.04 -10.47 -16.02
N LYS A 181 -10.33 -10.78 -15.99
CA LYS A 181 -10.93 -11.40 -14.82
C LYS A 181 -10.81 -12.90 -15.03
N GLY A 182 -9.84 -13.58 -14.42
CA GLY A 182 -9.86 -15.04 -14.34
C GLY A 182 -11.06 -15.53 -13.51
N PRO A 183 -11.42 -16.79 -13.51
CA PRO A 183 -12.50 -17.34 -12.67
C PRO A 183 -12.29 -17.08 -11.16
N ASP A 184 -11.02 -16.82 -10.75
CA ASP A 184 -10.64 -16.38 -9.40
C ASP A 184 -10.36 -14.86 -9.32
N SER A 185 -10.91 -14.09 -10.22
CA SER A 185 -10.51 -12.72 -10.47
C SER A 185 -11.02 -11.72 -9.46
N SER A 186 -10.25 -11.57 -8.45
CA SER A 186 -9.97 -10.22 -7.99
C SER A 186 -8.62 -9.81 -8.59
N ASN A 187 -8.50 -8.61 -9.14
CA ASN A 187 -7.24 -8.00 -9.60
C ASN A 187 -6.24 -7.77 -8.47
N ILE A 188 -6.35 -8.49 -7.40
CA ILE A 188 -5.61 -8.42 -6.17
C ILE A 188 -4.85 -9.73 -6.08
N ARG A 189 -3.56 -9.65 -5.79
CA ARG A 189 -2.73 -10.80 -5.46
C ARG A 189 -3.54 -11.82 -4.65
N PRO A 190 -3.53 -13.09 -5.01
CA PRO A 190 -4.21 -14.11 -4.21
C PRO A 190 -3.72 -14.06 -2.77
N LEU A 191 -4.59 -14.38 -1.83
CA LEU A 191 -4.18 -14.53 -0.44
C LEU A 191 -3.12 -15.61 -0.34
N THR A 192 -2.03 -15.28 0.33
CA THR A 192 -0.91 -16.20 0.62
C THR A 192 -0.69 -16.26 2.14
N PRO A 193 -1.70 -16.73 2.92
CA PRO A 193 -1.49 -16.91 4.35
C PRO A 193 -0.40 -17.94 4.59
N LEU A 194 0.31 -17.82 5.69
CA LEU A 194 1.29 -18.80 6.11
C LEU A 194 0.57 -20.10 6.47
N SER A 195 1.08 -21.22 5.97
CA SER A 195 0.66 -22.56 6.42
C SER A 195 1.17 -22.83 7.83
N GLN A 196 0.66 -23.89 8.48
CA GLN A 196 1.18 -24.33 9.77
C GLN A 196 2.70 -24.60 9.71
N GLU A 197 3.17 -25.24 8.64
CA GLU A 197 4.58 -25.46 8.40
C GLU A 197 5.35 -24.13 8.28
N SER A 198 4.87 -23.19 7.49
CA SER A 198 5.49 -21.87 7.36
C SER A 198 5.50 -21.08 8.67
N LEU A 199 4.45 -21.23 9.51
CA LEU A 199 4.42 -20.64 10.86
C LEU A 199 5.47 -21.31 11.77
N SER A 200 5.58 -22.64 11.74
CA SER A 200 6.60 -23.36 12.51
C SER A 200 8.02 -22.96 12.10
N ILE A 201 8.28 -22.82 10.80
CA ILE A 201 9.56 -22.28 10.31
C ILE A 201 9.77 -20.85 10.85
N LEU A 202 8.81 -19.97 10.73
CA LEU A 202 8.92 -18.59 11.19
C LEU A 202 9.23 -18.53 12.69
N THR A 203 8.58 -19.33 13.54
CA THR A 203 8.80 -19.34 15.00
C THR A 203 10.22 -19.77 15.37
N GLN A 204 10.88 -20.62 14.58
CA GLN A 204 12.28 -21.01 14.79
C GLN A 204 13.28 -19.87 14.51
N TYR A 205 12.94 -18.97 13.58
CA TYR A 205 13.81 -17.85 13.20
C TYR A 205 13.52 -16.56 13.95
N LEU A 206 12.31 -16.37 14.48
CA LEU A 206 11.95 -15.16 15.23
C LEU A 206 12.88 -14.84 16.42
N PRO A 207 13.39 -15.79 17.19
CA PRO A 207 14.34 -15.50 18.27
C PRO A 207 15.68 -14.90 17.79
N LYS A 208 16.07 -15.13 16.52
CA LYS A 208 17.29 -14.56 15.92
C LYS A 208 17.08 -13.13 15.42
N ALA A 209 15.82 -12.73 15.19
CA ALA A 209 15.49 -11.37 14.78
C ALA A 209 15.63 -10.37 15.93
N SER A 210 15.74 -9.08 15.61
CA SER A 210 15.68 -8.03 16.64
C SER A 210 14.37 -8.11 17.41
N GLU A 211 14.39 -7.76 18.69
CA GLU A 211 13.22 -7.78 19.56
C GLU A 211 12.07 -6.97 18.98
N GLU A 212 12.37 -5.81 18.38
CA GLU A 212 11.37 -4.96 17.74
C GLU A 212 10.71 -5.66 16.55
N LEU A 213 11.48 -6.32 15.68
CA LEU A 213 10.91 -7.03 14.53
C LEU A 213 10.07 -8.23 15.01
N ARG A 214 10.54 -8.96 16.02
CA ARG A 214 9.81 -10.07 16.63
C ARG A 214 8.44 -9.61 17.12
N LEU A 215 8.39 -8.54 17.93
CA LEU A 215 7.13 -7.97 18.43
C LEU A 215 6.23 -7.46 17.30
N GLN A 216 6.78 -6.79 16.29
CA GLN A 216 6.02 -6.30 15.13
C GLN A 216 5.38 -7.44 14.32
N VAL A 217 6.08 -8.56 14.16
CA VAL A 217 5.55 -9.77 13.53
C VAL A 217 4.43 -10.38 14.37
N LEU A 218 4.62 -10.52 15.68
CA LEU A 218 3.61 -11.06 16.60
C LEU A 218 2.35 -10.17 16.63
N ILE A 219 2.50 -8.85 16.67
CA ILE A 219 1.38 -7.90 16.57
C ILE A 219 0.60 -8.14 15.27
N SER A 220 1.29 -8.28 14.13
CA SER A 220 0.61 -8.52 12.85
C SER A 220 -0.16 -9.83 12.81
N LEU A 221 0.40 -10.90 13.41
CA LEU A 221 -0.21 -12.22 13.48
C LEU A 221 -1.39 -12.30 14.47
N ASP A 222 -1.32 -11.57 15.58
CA ASP A 222 -2.34 -11.64 16.63
C ASP A 222 -3.51 -10.64 16.44
N THR A 223 -3.24 -9.48 15.82
CA THR A 223 -4.22 -8.38 15.69
C THR A 223 -4.66 -8.12 14.24
N GLY A 224 -3.91 -8.64 13.27
CA GLY A 224 -4.13 -8.32 11.86
C GLY A 224 -3.86 -6.85 11.49
N MET A 225 -3.13 -6.09 12.28
CA MET A 225 -2.78 -4.69 11.99
C MET A 225 -1.96 -4.59 10.70
N ARG A 226 -2.12 -3.45 10.00
CA ARG A 226 -1.29 -3.11 8.83
C ARG A 226 0.09 -2.64 9.28
N ILE A 227 1.11 -2.87 8.46
CA ILE A 227 2.49 -2.47 8.74
C ILE A 227 2.61 -0.98 9.11
N GLN A 228 1.82 -0.09 8.51
CA GLN A 228 1.80 1.34 8.85
C GLN A 228 1.20 1.59 10.25
N GLU A 229 0.19 0.85 10.63
CA GLU A 229 -0.44 0.93 11.95
C GLU A 229 0.53 0.44 13.04
N ILE A 230 1.26 -0.65 12.76
CA ILE A 230 2.32 -1.17 13.65
C ILE A 230 3.47 -0.18 13.77
N ALA A 231 3.91 0.43 12.67
CA ALA A 231 4.99 1.39 12.65
C ALA A 231 4.67 2.65 13.46
N THR A 232 3.40 3.04 13.54
CA THR A 232 2.92 4.22 14.27
C THR A 232 2.20 3.87 15.58
N LEU A 233 2.32 2.61 16.05
CA LEU A 233 1.75 2.20 17.31
C LEU A 233 2.39 3.01 18.45
N SER A 234 1.57 3.68 19.26
CA SER A 234 2.00 4.52 20.37
C SER A 234 1.81 3.82 21.71
N THR A 235 2.51 4.27 22.73
CA THR A 235 2.27 3.85 24.12
C THR A 235 0.84 4.15 24.54
N LYS A 236 0.31 5.30 24.11
CA LYS A 236 -1.08 5.68 24.37
C LYS A 236 -2.11 4.71 23.78
N ALA A 237 -1.82 4.08 22.64
CA ALA A 237 -2.70 3.04 22.10
C ALA A 237 -2.72 1.81 23.00
N ILE A 238 -1.57 1.41 23.56
CA ILE A 238 -1.49 0.31 24.53
C ILE A 238 -2.28 0.65 25.81
N ASP A 239 -2.25 1.88 26.28
CA ASP A 239 -2.99 2.34 27.46
C ASP A 239 -4.52 2.30 27.25
N THR A 240 -5.02 2.20 26.00
CA THR A 240 -6.46 2.03 25.73
C THR A 240 -6.94 0.59 25.90
N ALA A 241 -6.05 -0.35 26.27
CA ALA A 241 -6.40 -1.75 26.39
C ALA A 241 -7.51 -1.97 27.41
N THR A 242 -8.63 -2.52 26.96
CA THR A 242 -9.75 -2.90 27.82
C THR A 242 -10.06 -4.39 27.64
N PRO A 243 -10.35 -5.13 28.72
CA PRO A 243 -10.73 -6.54 28.61
C PRO A 243 -11.98 -6.72 27.73
N VAL A 244 -11.97 -7.71 26.85
CA VAL A 244 -13.17 -8.13 26.13
C VAL A 244 -14.11 -8.85 27.11
N ALA A 245 -15.37 -8.43 27.19
CA ALA A 245 -16.32 -8.89 28.21
C ALA A 245 -16.49 -10.42 28.25
N GLU A 246 -16.41 -11.06 27.08
CA GLU A 246 -16.64 -12.50 26.91
C GLU A 246 -15.35 -13.34 26.87
N SER A 247 -14.18 -12.71 27.03
CA SER A 247 -12.88 -13.40 26.96
C SER A 247 -11.93 -12.93 28.05
N LYS A 248 -11.51 -13.85 28.92
CA LYS A 248 -10.52 -13.57 29.98
C LYS A 248 -9.10 -13.31 29.44
N HIS A 249 -8.86 -13.61 28.17
CA HIS A 249 -7.52 -13.62 27.57
C HIS A 249 -7.34 -12.63 26.41
N ARG A 250 -8.39 -11.87 26.05
CA ARG A 250 -8.38 -10.90 24.96
C ARG A 250 -8.66 -9.49 25.47
N PHE A 251 -8.01 -8.53 24.85
CA PHE A 251 -8.17 -7.10 25.12
C PHE A 251 -8.47 -6.37 23.81
N GLU A 252 -9.25 -5.30 23.88
CA GLU A 252 -9.46 -4.39 22.77
C GLU A 252 -8.51 -3.19 22.86
N LEU A 253 -7.88 -2.85 21.73
CA LEU A 253 -7.06 -1.65 21.57
C LEU A 253 -7.74 -0.69 20.60
N SER A 254 -7.71 0.60 20.91
CA SER A 254 -8.19 1.66 20.02
C SER A 254 -7.07 2.14 19.08
N LEU A 255 -7.31 2.00 17.78
CA LEU A 255 -6.45 2.54 16.73
C LEU A 255 -7.09 3.80 16.16
N SER A 256 -6.59 4.97 16.53
CA SER A 256 -7.15 6.26 16.12
C SER A 256 -6.04 7.26 15.83
N PRO A 257 -6.03 7.88 14.62
CA PRO A 257 -5.07 8.94 14.31
C PRO A 257 -5.17 10.13 15.27
N GLN A 258 -6.39 10.49 15.70
CA GLN A 258 -6.63 11.64 16.56
C GLN A 258 -6.46 11.33 18.05
N ALA A 259 -6.90 10.14 18.51
CA ALA A 259 -6.90 9.81 19.92
C ALA A 259 -5.59 9.13 20.36
N THR A 260 -4.99 8.30 19.53
CA THR A 260 -3.82 7.48 19.88
C THR A 260 -2.62 7.67 18.94
N GLY A 261 -2.71 8.52 17.90
CA GLY A 261 -1.64 8.75 16.94
C GLY A 261 -1.37 7.61 15.96
N VAL A 262 -2.14 6.51 16.03
CA VAL A 262 -1.96 5.37 15.13
C VAL A 262 -2.51 5.68 13.75
N MET A 263 -1.65 5.75 12.75
CA MET A 263 -2.01 6.12 11.38
C MET A 263 -2.71 4.99 10.64
N THR A 264 -4.03 5.03 10.65
CA THR A 264 -4.90 4.07 9.96
C THR A 264 -5.14 4.46 8.50
N LYS A 265 -5.45 3.48 7.66
CA LYS A 265 -5.84 3.76 6.26
C LYS A 265 -7.15 4.57 6.22
N TYR A 266 -7.15 5.66 5.46
CA TYR A 266 -8.26 6.63 5.35
C TYR A 266 -8.57 7.37 6.65
N LEU A 267 -7.64 7.41 7.60
CA LEU A 267 -7.79 8.10 8.91
C LEU A 267 -9.03 7.65 9.72
N LYS A 268 -9.51 6.43 9.48
CA LYS A 268 -10.66 5.87 10.20
C LYS A 268 -10.21 5.17 11.47
N SER A 269 -10.79 5.56 12.59
CA SER A 269 -10.60 4.85 13.85
C SER A 269 -11.27 3.48 13.82
N ARG A 270 -10.67 2.50 14.50
CA ARG A 270 -11.23 1.17 14.73
C ARG A 270 -10.63 0.54 15.98
N GLN A 271 -11.27 -0.50 16.46
CA GLN A 271 -10.75 -1.37 17.51
C GLN A 271 -10.14 -2.63 16.89
N VAL A 272 -9.14 -3.18 17.57
CA VAL A 272 -8.55 -4.49 17.27
C VAL A 272 -8.39 -5.27 18.57
N GLU A 273 -8.50 -6.58 18.48
CA GLU A 273 -8.24 -7.45 19.61
C GLU A 273 -6.78 -7.87 19.68
N ILE A 274 -6.24 -7.98 20.89
CA ILE A 274 -4.90 -8.45 21.21
C ILE A 274 -4.95 -9.47 22.34
N SER A 275 -4.07 -10.47 22.32
CA SER A 275 -3.93 -11.40 23.42
C SER A 275 -3.30 -10.76 24.66
N GLY A 276 -3.71 -11.19 25.84
CA GLY A 276 -3.15 -10.68 27.11
C GLY A 276 -1.66 -10.97 27.24
N GLU A 277 -1.18 -12.09 26.73
CA GLU A 277 0.24 -12.46 26.71
C GLU A 277 1.07 -11.48 25.86
N LEU A 278 0.61 -11.17 24.64
CA LEU A 278 1.32 -10.21 23.80
C LEU A 278 1.24 -8.81 24.41
N LEU A 279 0.08 -8.41 24.96
CA LEU A 279 -0.09 -7.13 25.64
C LEU A 279 0.89 -6.99 26.82
N SER A 280 1.05 -8.05 27.65
CA SER A 280 2.04 -8.08 28.75
C SER A 280 3.46 -7.90 28.22
N THR A 281 3.82 -8.66 27.18
CA THR A 281 5.14 -8.56 26.54
C THR A 281 5.41 -7.16 25.96
N LEU A 282 4.39 -6.49 25.39
CA LEU A 282 4.53 -5.12 24.92
C LEU A 282 4.71 -4.11 26.05
N ASN A 283 4.06 -4.33 27.20
CA ASN A 283 4.26 -3.50 28.40
C ASN A 283 5.65 -3.72 29.01
N GLU A 284 6.17 -4.93 29.01
CA GLU A 284 7.55 -5.25 29.43
C GLU A 284 8.57 -4.57 28.49
N TYR A 285 8.36 -4.68 27.17
CA TYR A 285 9.20 -3.99 26.19
C TYR A 285 9.15 -2.46 26.37
N ARG A 286 7.97 -1.90 26.67
CA ARG A 286 7.78 -0.46 26.90
C ARG A 286 8.71 0.09 27.98
N VAL A 287 8.97 -0.65 29.03
CA VAL A 287 9.84 -0.24 30.15
C VAL A 287 11.25 -0.82 30.08
N SER A 288 11.58 -1.55 29.00
CA SER A 288 12.90 -2.16 28.83
C SER A 288 14.00 -1.09 28.71
N GLU A 289 15.17 -1.38 29.29
CA GLU A 289 16.35 -0.51 29.17
C GLU A 289 16.74 -0.23 27.72
N ARG A 290 16.57 -1.23 26.86
CA ARG A 290 16.80 -1.13 25.41
C ARG A 290 15.93 -0.07 24.76
N ARG A 291 14.64 -0.05 25.06
CA ARG A 291 13.71 0.93 24.51
C ARG A 291 13.95 2.30 25.12
N ILE A 292 14.14 2.42 26.44
CA ILE A 292 14.39 3.69 27.14
C ILE A 292 15.61 4.41 26.54
N LYS A 293 16.71 3.70 26.29
CA LYS A 293 17.90 4.28 25.63
C LYS A 293 17.58 4.88 24.27
N ARG A 294 16.65 4.30 23.51
CA ARG A 294 16.26 4.80 22.19
C ARG A 294 15.30 5.98 22.28
N VAL A 295 14.37 5.95 23.23
CA VAL A 295 13.45 7.06 23.52
C VAL A 295 14.24 8.29 23.96
N ASN A 296 15.21 8.16 24.86
CA ASN A 296 16.07 9.27 25.26
C ASN A 296 16.78 9.94 24.07
N LYS A 297 17.20 9.16 23.05
CA LYS A 297 17.74 9.73 21.80
C LYS A 297 16.68 10.43 20.96
N LEU A 298 15.44 9.96 20.99
CA LEU A 298 14.31 10.62 20.32
C LEU A 298 14.02 11.96 21.03
N ASP A 299 13.97 11.96 22.35
CA ASP A 299 13.70 13.17 23.16
C ASP A 299 14.74 14.25 22.88
N GLN A 300 16.04 13.89 22.84
CA GLN A 300 17.10 14.82 22.43
C GLN A 300 16.86 15.44 21.05
N LYS A 301 16.32 14.67 20.11
CA LYS A 301 15.97 15.19 18.77
C LYS A 301 14.74 16.09 18.79
N LEU A 302 13.78 15.79 19.64
CA LEU A 302 12.58 16.63 19.83
C LEU A 302 12.95 17.95 20.49
N GLU A 303 13.83 17.94 21.49
CA GLU A 303 14.37 19.16 22.12
C GLU A 303 15.12 20.04 21.10
N ALA A 304 15.91 19.44 20.21
CA ALA A 304 16.63 20.17 19.15
C ALA A 304 15.75 20.53 17.93
N LEU A 305 14.48 20.12 17.90
CA LEU A 305 13.60 20.30 16.75
C LEU A 305 13.38 21.79 16.37
N PRO A 306 13.19 22.74 17.31
CA PRO A 306 13.01 24.15 16.96
C PRO A 306 14.18 24.73 16.13
N GLU A 307 15.40 24.26 16.38
CA GLU A 307 16.60 24.71 15.67
C GLU A 307 16.83 23.97 14.36
N THR A 308 16.44 22.71 14.27
CA THR A 308 16.74 21.83 13.14
C THR A 308 15.58 21.69 12.15
N ALA A 309 14.39 22.13 12.47
CA ALA A 309 13.17 21.95 11.66
C ALA A 309 13.35 22.43 10.22
N GLY A 310 14.05 23.54 9.99
CA GLY A 310 14.31 24.11 8.67
C GLY A 310 15.20 23.25 7.78
N THR A 311 16.01 22.37 8.35
CA THR A 311 16.94 21.49 7.62
C THR A 311 16.36 20.12 7.33
N LEU A 312 15.30 19.73 8.05
CA LEU A 312 14.66 18.44 7.92
C LEU A 312 13.74 18.36 6.71
N LYS A 313 13.65 17.16 6.12
CA LYS A 313 12.61 16.89 5.15
C LYS A 313 11.24 16.92 5.83
N LYS A 314 10.23 17.47 5.15
CA LYS A 314 8.87 17.62 5.71
C LYS A 314 8.33 16.31 6.30
N GLU A 315 8.51 15.19 5.60
CA GLU A 315 8.01 13.89 6.08
C GLU A 315 8.74 13.38 7.35
N ALA A 316 9.97 13.84 7.58
CA ALA A 316 10.70 13.55 8.81
C ALA A 316 10.22 14.46 9.95
N LEU A 317 10.01 15.75 9.65
CA LEU A 317 9.45 16.72 10.58
C LEU A 317 8.06 16.27 11.09
N GLU A 318 7.14 15.97 10.17
CA GLU A 318 5.79 15.50 10.52
C GLU A 318 5.80 14.25 11.41
N ARG A 319 6.79 13.34 11.23
CA ARG A 319 6.94 12.16 12.10
C ARG A 319 7.45 12.51 13.49
N LEU A 320 8.38 13.46 13.61
CA LEU A 320 8.87 13.92 14.89
C LEU A 320 7.77 14.67 15.65
N GLU A 321 7.05 15.58 15.00
CA GLU A 321 5.89 16.28 15.58
C GLU A 321 4.78 15.30 16.03
N LEU A 322 4.54 14.23 15.27
CA LEU A 322 3.62 13.17 15.69
C LEU A 322 4.15 12.43 16.92
N SER A 323 5.48 12.22 17.01
CA SER A 323 6.11 11.53 18.14
C SER A 323 6.16 12.37 19.39
N GLU A 324 6.25 13.69 19.29
CA GLU A 324 6.11 14.62 20.39
C GLU A 324 4.71 14.54 21.01
N ARG A 325 3.69 14.45 20.16
CA ARG A 325 2.28 14.35 20.60
C ARG A 325 1.89 12.94 21.09
N TYR A 326 2.45 11.91 20.48
CA TYR A 326 2.17 10.51 20.77
C TYR A 326 3.46 9.72 20.78
N GLU A 327 3.96 9.39 21.96
CA GLU A 327 5.19 8.62 22.12
C GLU A 327 5.09 7.28 21.36
N PRO A 328 5.97 7.01 20.36
CA PRO A 328 5.93 5.77 19.60
C PRO A 328 6.37 4.59 20.45
N LEU A 329 5.70 3.45 20.28
CA LEU A 329 6.12 2.22 20.95
C LEU A 329 7.49 1.76 20.42
N PHE A 330 7.70 1.84 19.10
CA PHE A 330 8.93 1.42 18.45
C PHE A 330 9.79 2.60 17.99
N VAL A 331 11.01 2.66 18.50
CA VAL A 331 12.02 3.66 18.16
C VAL A 331 13.26 2.92 17.62
N SER A 332 13.88 3.46 16.58
CA SER A 332 15.11 2.91 16.01
C SER A 332 16.30 3.15 16.95
N GLU A 333 17.39 2.43 16.73
CA GLU A 333 18.64 2.61 17.49
C GLU A 333 19.21 4.03 17.42
N GLN A 334 18.92 4.74 16.31
CA GLN A 334 19.32 6.14 16.11
C GLN A 334 18.34 7.15 16.71
N GLY A 335 17.31 6.72 17.47
CA GLY A 335 16.29 7.60 18.04
C GLY A 335 15.35 8.19 17.00
N ASN A 336 15.03 7.47 15.90
CA ASN A 336 14.01 7.90 14.97
C ASN A 336 12.76 7.04 15.11
N PRO A 337 11.55 7.59 14.93
CA PRO A 337 10.34 6.79 14.83
C PRO A 337 10.46 5.75 13.73
N VAL A 338 10.05 4.52 14.01
CA VAL A 338 10.09 3.41 13.04
C VAL A 338 9.11 3.71 11.90
N THR A 339 9.45 3.29 10.70
CA THR A 339 8.61 3.45 9.51
C THR A 339 8.19 2.10 8.94
N ALA A 340 7.10 2.07 8.18
CA ALA A 340 6.70 0.87 7.46
C ALA A 340 7.82 0.33 6.53
N LYS A 341 8.59 1.24 5.91
CA LYS A 341 9.74 0.86 5.06
C LYS A 341 10.85 0.19 5.85
N SER A 342 11.14 0.66 7.07
CA SER A 342 12.17 0.05 7.91
C SER A 342 11.74 -1.35 8.40
N ILE A 343 10.47 -1.54 8.74
CA ILE A 343 9.93 -2.86 9.08
C ILE A 343 10.01 -3.80 7.88
N GLU A 344 9.59 -3.36 6.69
CA GLU A 344 9.65 -4.16 5.46
C GLU A 344 11.08 -4.55 5.08
N ALA A 345 12.06 -3.66 5.28
CA ALA A 345 13.48 -3.95 5.07
C ALA A 345 13.96 -5.06 6.02
N ARG A 346 13.69 -4.93 7.32
CA ARG A 346 14.05 -5.94 8.32
C ARG A 346 13.37 -7.30 8.08
N TRP A 347 12.09 -7.27 7.69
CA TRP A 347 11.39 -8.49 7.26
C TRP A 347 12.05 -9.13 6.03
N THR A 348 12.50 -8.33 5.09
CA THR A 348 13.16 -8.83 3.87
C THR A 348 14.49 -9.49 4.19
N GLU A 349 15.26 -8.95 5.14
CA GLU A 349 16.49 -9.53 5.66
C GLU A 349 16.20 -10.89 6.32
N LEU A 350 15.25 -10.95 7.28
CA LEU A 350 14.86 -12.21 7.93
C LEU A 350 14.35 -13.25 6.92
N ARG A 351 13.52 -12.84 5.97
CA ARG A 351 13.03 -13.73 4.91
C ARG A 351 14.17 -14.27 4.04
N ALA A 352 15.17 -13.46 3.74
CA ALA A 352 16.33 -13.89 2.97
C ALA A 352 17.15 -14.94 3.73
N GLU A 353 17.31 -14.81 5.05
CA GLU A 353 17.92 -15.80 5.92
C GLU A 353 17.12 -17.12 5.93
N ILE A 354 15.81 -17.05 6.14
CA ILE A 354 14.93 -18.23 6.11
C ILE A 354 15.03 -18.96 4.77
N LYS A 355 15.09 -18.23 3.67
CA LYS A 355 15.17 -18.80 2.32
C LYS A 355 16.44 -19.60 2.04
N GLN A 356 17.51 -19.39 2.78
CA GLN A 356 18.75 -20.17 2.61
C GLN A 356 18.51 -21.65 2.92
N THR A 357 17.66 -21.95 3.88
CA THR A 357 17.31 -23.31 4.31
C THR A 357 15.93 -23.75 3.85
N HIS A 358 15.00 -22.80 3.65
CA HIS A 358 13.62 -23.03 3.22
C HIS A 358 13.28 -22.20 1.97
N PRO A 359 13.69 -22.60 0.75
CA PRO A 359 13.54 -21.80 -0.47
C PRO A 359 12.10 -21.43 -0.81
N THR A 360 11.13 -22.23 -0.35
CA THR A 360 9.67 -22.01 -0.54
C THR A 360 9.10 -20.89 0.32
N PHE A 361 9.82 -20.42 1.35
CA PHE A 361 9.38 -19.34 2.23
C PHE A 361 9.46 -17.98 1.51
N THR A 362 8.39 -17.59 0.80
CA THR A 362 8.35 -16.37 -0.03
C THR A 362 7.43 -15.29 0.53
N HIS A 363 6.91 -15.48 1.74
CA HIS A 363 5.91 -14.62 2.36
C HIS A 363 6.42 -13.19 2.57
N ARG A 364 5.52 -12.21 2.32
CA ARG A 364 5.74 -10.78 2.60
C ARG A 364 5.19 -10.44 3.97
N PHE A 365 5.62 -9.35 4.56
CA PHE A 365 5.08 -8.89 5.85
C PHE A 365 3.54 -8.79 5.83
N HIS A 366 2.96 -8.33 4.72
CA HIS A 366 1.49 -8.25 4.58
C HIS A 366 0.78 -9.62 4.62
N ASP A 367 1.48 -10.71 4.33
CA ASP A 367 0.91 -12.05 4.38
C ASP A 367 0.65 -12.53 5.83
N LEU A 368 1.34 -11.94 6.83
CA LEU A 368 1.04 -12.15 8.26
C LEU A 368 -0.39 -11.71 8.60
N ARG A 369 -0.80 -10.55 8.11
CA ARG A 369 -2.18 -10.07 8.25
C ARG A 369 -3.17 -10.97 7.50
N SER A 370 -2.79 -11.51 6.35
CA SER A 370 -3.61 -12.49 5.63
C SER A 370 -3.75 -13.79 6.44
N THR A 371 -2.69 -14.19 7.12
CA THR A 371 -2.69 -15.34 8.05
C THR A 371 -3.67 -15.10 9.18
N TYR A 372 -3.56 -13.98 9.90
CA TYR A 372 -4.53 -13.60 10.93
C TYR A 372 -5.97 -13.74 10.44
N GLY A 373 -6.32 -13.08 9.32
CA GLY A 373 -7.69 -13.08 8.82
C GLY A 373 -8.19 -14.48 8.42
N THR A 374 -7.30 -15.34 7.88
CA THR A 374 -7.65 -16.69 7.47
C THR A 374 -7.90 -17.59 8.69
N TYR A 375 -7.00 -17.56 9.67
CA TYR A 375 -7.13 -18.40 10.88
C TYR A 375 -8.30 -17.93 11.74
N ARG A 376 -8.47 -16.62 11.95
CA ARG A 376 -9.62 -16.10 12.71
C ARG A 376 -10.96 -16.42 12.07
N LEU A 377 -11.05 -16.35 10.73
CA LEU A 377 -12.28 -16.78 10.04
C LEU A 377 -12.54 -18.26 10.24
N ASN A 378 -11.49 -19.10 10.16
CA ASN A 378 -11.60 -20.53 10.41
C ASN A 378 -12.09 -20.81 11.84
N ASP A 379 -11.48 -20.17 12.85
CA ASP A 379 -11.86 -20.33 14.26
C ASP A 379 -13.34 -20.00 14.49
N MET A 380 -13.84 -18.90 13.89
CA MET A 380 -15.24 -18.50 13.99
C MET A 380 -16.20 -19.49 13.34
N LEU A 381 -15.84 -20.02 12.17
CA LEU A 381 -16.63 -21.03 11.47
C LEU A 381 -16.64 -22.37 12.24
N GLU A 382 -15.52 -22.78 12.82
CA GLU A 382 -15.41 -23.97 13.67
C GLU A 382 -16.22 -23.81 14.99
N ALA A 383 -16.29 -22.57 15.51
CA ALA A 383 -17.16 -22.25 16.66
C ALA A 383 -18.66 -22.21 16.32
N GLY A 384 -19.03 -22.43 15.05
CA GLY A 384 -20.43 -22.53 14.63
C GLY A 384 -21.07 -21.20 14.18
N LEU A 385 -20.31 -20.10 14.09
CA LEU A 385 -20.84 -18.86 13.56
C LEU A 385 -21.13 -18.99 12.05
N SER A 386 -22.21 -18.35 11.60
CA SER A 386 -22.51 -18.29 10.17
C SER A 386 -21.43 -17.57 9.37
N SER A 387 -21.29 -17.90 8.09
CA SER A 387 -20.32 -17.23 7.20
C SER A 387 -20.54 -15.72 7.13
N SER A 388 -21.78 -15.24 7.24
CA SER A 388 -22.13 -13.82 7.20
C SER A 388 -21.67 -13.09 8.46
N GLU A 389 -21.95 -13.65 9.63
CA GLU A 389 -21.53 -13.09 10.92
C GLU A 389 -20.00 -13.06 11.03
N SER A 390 -19.34 -14.19 10.72
CA SER A 390 -17.89 -14.31 10.73
C SER A 390 -17.21 -13.29 9.81
N LEU A 391 -17.75 -13.08 8.59
CA LEU A 391 -17.23 -12.07 7.67
C LEU A 391 -17.48 -10.64 8.17
N GLY A 392 -18.62 -10.37 8.81
CA GLY A 392 -18.95 -9.08 9.41
C GLY A 392 -17.95 -8.69 10.51
N LEU A 393 -17.71 -9.60 11.46
CA LEU A 393 -16.74 -9.43 12.54
C LEU A 393 -15.31 -9.22 11.99
N LEU A 394 -14.88 -10.11 11.09
CA LEU A 394 -13.55 -10.01 10.48
C LEU A 394 -13.37 -8.69 9.70
N MET A 395 -14.43 -8.22 9.05
CA MET A 395 -14.42 -6.94 8.32
C MET A 395 -14.17 -5.76 9.26
N GLY A 396 -14.79 -5.78 10.45
CA GLY A 396 -14.59 -4.78 11.51
C GLY A 396 -13.14 -4.79 12.01
N TRP A 397 -12.64 -5.91 12.49
CA TRP A 397 -11.28 -6.05 13.02
C TRP A 397 -10.20 -5.70 12.00
N MET A 398 -10.37 -6.16 10.76
CA MET A 398 -9.41 -5.83 9.69
C MET A 398 -9.59 -4.41 9.10
N GLY A 399 -10.67 -3.70 9.42
CA GLY A 399 -10.96 -2.40 8.84
C GLY A 399 -11.03 -2.43 7.30
N HIS A 400 -11.77 -3.39 6.75
CA HIS A 400 -12.05 -3.48 5.32
C HIS A 400 -13.24 -2.60 4.97
N ARG A 401 -13.08 -1.74 3.95
CA ARG A 401 -14.15 -0.88 3.47
C ARG A 401 -15.17 -1.62 2.60
N ASN A 402 -14.69 -2.61 1.85
CA ASN A 402 -15.48 -3.37 0.92
C ASN A 402 -15.54 -4.84 1.35
N GLU A 403 -16.73 -5.38 1.42
CA GLU A 403 -17.03 -6.78 1.74
C GLU A 403 -16.27 -7.75 0.83
N SER A 404 -16.14 -7.41 -0.47
CA SER A 404 -15.39 -8.20 -1.46
C SER A 404 -13.93 -8.48 -1.05
N THR A 405 -13.34 -7.64 -0.23
CA THR A 405 -11.98 -7.84 0.30
C THR A 405 -11.96 -8.96 1.36
N THR A 406 -13.02 -9.07 2.16
CA THR A 406 -13.12 -10.08 3.22
C THR A 406 -13.59 -11.42 2.64
N TRP A 407 -14.43 -11.42 1.61
CA TRP A 407 -14.87 -12.63 0.91
C TRP A 407 -13.74 -13.52 0.37
N LYS A 408 -12.56 -12.97 0.16
CA LYS A 408 -11.40 -13.75 -0.30
C LYS A 408 -10.94 -14.79 0.72
N TYR A 409 -11.04 -14.47 2.01
CA TYR A 409 -10.68 -15.37 3.09
C TYR A 409 -11.62 -16.59 3.10
N LEU A 410 -12.93 -16.34 2.95
CA LEU A 410 -13.91 -17.42 2.87
C LEU A 410 -13.70 -18.30 1.62
N ARG A 411 -13.44 -17.67 0.46
CA ARG A 411 -13.13 -18.42 -0.78
C ARG A 411 -11.87 -19.25 -0.63
N TYR A 412 -10.84 -18.71 0.02
CA TYR A 412 -9.60 -19.43 0.29
C TYR A 412 -9.86 -20.67 1.15
N LEU A 413 -10.59 -20.55 2.25
CA LEU A 413 -10.94 -21.67 3.13
C LEU A 413 -11.78 -22.72 2.40
N LYS A 414 -12.87 -22.32 1.76
CA LYS A 414 -13.73 -23.24 0.99
C LYS A 414 -12.97 -23.96 -0.12
N ARG A 415 -12.05 -23.29 -0.80
CA ARG A 415 -11.20 -23.93 -1.81
C ARG A 415 -10.31 -25.00 -1.18
N LYS A 416 -9.69 -24.71 -0.02
CA LYS A 416 -8.85 -25.66 0.71
C LYS A 416 -9.64 -26.89 1.16
N GLU A 417 -10.87 -26.72 1.66
CA GLU A 417 -11.76 -27.82 2.02
C GLU A 417 -12.16 -28.67 0.82
N VAL A 418 -12.58 -28.04 -0.28
CA VAL A 418 -12.93 -28.75 -1.52
C VAL A 418 -11.76 -29.55 -2.06
N PHE A 419 -10.54 -29.00 -2.03
CA PHE A 419 -9.34 -29.72 -2.46
C PHE A 419 -9.03 -30.90 -1.55
N LYS A 420 -9.15 -30.75 -0.22
CA LYS A 420 -8.93 -31.87 0.71
C LYS A 420 -9.92 -33.03 0.50
N VAL A 421 -11.21 -32.71 0.29
CA VAL A 421 -12.27 -33.73 0.21
C VAL A 421 -12.40 -34.34 -1.18
N LYS A 422 -12.36 -33.50 -2.26
CA LYS A 422 -12.61 -33.99 -3.63
C LYS A 422 -11.36 -34.55 -4.31
N PHE A 423 -10.21 -33.95 -4.10
CA PHE A 423 -8.98 -34.49 -4.69
C PHE A 423 -8.51 -35.76 -3.97
N GLY A 424 -8.70 -35.87 -2.66
CA GLY A 424 -8.40 -37.11 -1.95
C GLY A 424 -9.20 -38.33 -2.47
N ILE A 425 -10.45 -38.12 -2.91
CA ILE A 425 -11.26 -39.18 -3.55
C ILE A 425 -10.74 -39.51 -4.95
N LEU A 426 -10.47 -38.50 -5.76
CA LEU A 426 -9.96 -38.69 -7.14
C LEU A 426 -8.55 -39.28 -7.15
N ASP A 427 -7.67 -38.81 -6.25
CA ASP A 427 -6.32 -39.32 -6.08
C ASP A 427 -6.36 -40.77 -5.56
N GLY A 428 -7.29 -41.12 -4.67
CA GLY A 428 -7.55 -42.49 -4.25
C GLY A 428 -7.97 -43.41 -5.42
N ILE A 429 -8.93 -42.95 -6.23
CA ILE A 429 -9.39 -43.69 -7.43
C ILE A 429 -8.24 -43.83 -8.45
N MET A 430 -7.43 -42.76 -8.66
CA MET A 430 -6.27 -42.81 -9.56
C MET A 430 -5.17 -43.72 -9.04
N HIS A 431 -4.95 -43.74 -7.72
CA HIS A 431 -3.99 -44.64 -7.08
C HIS A 431 -4.40 -46.12 -7.25
N GLU A 432 -5.69 -46.42 -7.00
CA GLU A 432 -6.24 -47.75 -7.26
C GLU A 432 -6.16 -48.15 -8.74
N ALA A 433 -6.52 -47.21 -9.66
CA ALA A 433 -6.50 -47.45 -11.10
C ALA A 433 -5.10 -47.63 -11.68
N LEU A 434 -4.06 -47.06 -11.05
CA LEU A 434 -2.64 -47.20 -11.42
C LEU A 434 -1.91 -48.33 -10.72
N GLY A 435 -2.63 -49.18 -9.95
CA GLY A 435 -2.09 -50.39 -9.31
C GLY A 435 -1.26 -50.12 -8.06
N GLY A 436 -1.51 -49.00 -7.36
CA GLY A 436 -0.92 -48.73 -6.05
C GLY A 436 -1.49 -49.72 -4.99
N GLU A 437 -0.63 -50.52 -4.35
CA GLU A 437 -0.99 -51.31 -3.21
C GLU A 437 -1.29 -50.39 -2.02
N ASN A 438 -2.42 -50.66 -1.32
CA ASN A 438 -2.76 -49.96 -0.08
C ASN A 438 -1.73 -50.31 1.01
N GLU A 439 -0.90 -49.34 1.42
CA GLU A 439 -0.21 -49.36 2.69
C GLU A 439 -1.08 -48.91 3.85
#